data_3e6017727711cac5df81f89819485bf2
#
_entry.id   3e6017727711cac5df81f89819485bf2
#
_cell.length_a   1.000
_cell.length_b   1.000
_cell.length_c   1.000
_cell.angle_alpha   90.00
_cell.angle_beta   90.00
_cell.angle_gamma   90.00
#
_symmetry.space_group_name_H-M   'P 1'
#
loop_
_entity.id
_entity.type
_entity.pdbx_description
1 polymer ?
#
loop_
_entity_poly.entity_id
_entity_poly.type
_entity_poly.pdbx_seq_one_letter_code
_entity_poly.pdbx_strand_id
1 'polypeptide(L)'
;MRAAALLPFALVLSACNNQAPEPQPVETEIPEELAQSAPPVVAADDSIGTPMEERVATLGLLNKRNNISQDLEMSPGDSRRVGNVVVRLSACEKTAPWENAPEEGAFVQVLVQERANANSDLEWRRVFSGWLFKNSPSLNVVEHPIYDVWVKSCDMSFPGEESPLSES
;
A
#
# COMPACT_ATOMS: atom_id res chain seq x y z
N MET A 1 -33.77 49.08 -50.65
CA MET A 1 -33.37 48.99 -49.22
C MET A 1 -33.52 47.53 -48.79
N ARG A 2 -32.43 46.79 -48.73
CA ARG A 2 -32.44 45.38 -48.32
C ARG A 2 -31.80 45.28 -46.90
N ALA A 3 -32.61 44.94 -45.93
CA ALA A 3 -32.15 44.70 -44.53
C ALA A 3 -31.57 43.28 -44.43
N ALA A 4 -30.31 43.18 -44.07
CA ALA A 4 -29.64 41.89 -43.76
C ALA A 4 -29.81 41.59 -42.27
N ALA A 5 -30.50 40.52 -41.97
CA ALA A 5 -30.64 40.02 -40.59
C ALA A 5 -29.40 39.17 -40.23
N LEU A 6 -28.63 39.61 -39.23
CA LEU A 6 -27.53 38.88 -38.63
C LEU A 6 -28.09 37.97 -37.50
N LEU A 7 -28.02 36.64 -37.69
CA LEU A 7 -28.27 35.67 -36.63
C LEU A 7 -27.00 35.50 -35.79
N PRO A 8 -27.08 35.54 -34.46
CA PRO A 8 -25.97 35.16 -33.62
C PRO A 8 -25.87 33.62 -33.51
N PHE A 9 -24.71 33.10 -33.91
CA PHE A 9 -24.35 31.69 -33.75
C PHE A 9 -23.85 31.46 -32.31
N ALA A 10 -24.69 30.88 -31.45
CA ALA A 10 -24.32 30.50 -30.10
C ALA A 10 -23.49 29.23 -30.14
N LEU A 11 -22.18 29.32 -29.87
CA LEU A 11 -21.29 28.17 -29.61
C LEU A 11 -21.64 27.57 -28.26
N VAL A 12 -22.26 26.42 -28.27
CA VAL A 12 -22.41 25.58 -27.06
C VAL A 12 -21.11 24.79 -26.84
N LEU A 13 -20.26 25.23 -25.91
CA LEU A 13 -19.13 24.46 -25.44
C LEU A 13 -19.67 23.34 -24.54
N SER A 14 -19.83 22.14 -25.08
CA SER A 14 -20.05 20.94 -24.31
C SER A 14 -18.73 20.58 -23.62
N ALA A 15 -18.58 20.95 -22.35
CA ALA A 15 -17.49 20.44 -21.49
C ALA A 15 -17.73 18.96 -21.29
N CYS A 16 -16.91 18.12 -21.95
CA CYS A 16 -16.81 16.69 -21.63
C CYS A 16 -16.21 16.55 -20.26
N ASN A 17 -17.05 16.38 -19.24
CA ASN A 17 -16.61 16.00 -17.90
C ASN A 17 -16.33 14.49 -17.92
N ASN A 18 -15.22 14.09 -18.58
CA ASN A 18 -14.72 12.72 -18.58
C ASN A 18 -13.85 12.53 -17.34
N GLN A 19 -14.49 12.47 -16.16
CA GLN A 19 -13.85 11.95 -14.98
C GLN A 19 -13.67 10.46 -15.21
N ALA A 20 -12.43 10.04 -15.47
CA ALA A 20 -12.09 8.62 -15.51
C ALA A 20 -12.51 7.99 -14.17
N PRO A 21 -13.17 6.82 -14.18
CA PRO A 21 -13.53 6.15 -12.93
C PRO A 21 -12.27 5.93 -12.11
N GLU A 22 -12.31 6.37 -10.86
CA GLU A 22 -11.25 6.15 -9.89
C GLU A 22 -11.04 4.63 -9.74
N PRO A 23 -9.80 4.13 -9.94
CA PRO A 23 -9.55 2.69 -9.89
C PRO A 23 -9.81 2.18 -8.48
N GLN A 24 -10.87 1.40 -8.31
CA GLN A 24 -11.19 0.78 -7.04
C GLN A 24 -10.24 -0.41 -6.81
N PRO A 25 -9.71 -0.58 -5.58
CA PRO A 25 -8.90 -1.73 -5.24
C PRO A 25 -9.73 -3.01 -5.40
N VAL A 26 -9.29 -3.89 -6.26
CA VAL A 26 -9.90 -5.22 -6.42
C VAL A 26 -9.28 -6.14 -5.37
N GLU A 27 -9.90 -6.24 -4.22
CA GLU A 27 -9.55 -7.28 -3.24
C GLU A 27 -9.92 -8.63 -3.83
N THR A 28 -8.93 -9.50 -4.00
CA THR A 28 -9.10 -10.85 -4.51
C THR A 28 -8.75 -11.85 -3.41
N GLU A 29 -9.44 -12.97 -3.34
CA GLU A 29 -9.14 -14.03 -2.35
C GLU A 29 -7.70 -14.53 -2.48
N ILE A 30 -7.06 -14.74 -1.33
CA ILE A 30 -5.69 -15.28 -1.26
C ILE A 30 -5.76 -16.78 -1.57
N PRO A 31 -4.94 -17.30 -2.50
CA PRO A 31 -4.88 -18.73 -2.76
C PRO A 31 -4.55 -19.54 -1.50
N GLU A 32 -5.22 -20.69 -1.31
CA GLU A 32 -5.05 -21.54 -0.11
C GLU A 32 -3.58 -21.96 0.11
N GLU A 33 -2.84 -22.17 -0.96
CA GLU A 33 -1.42 -22.52 -0.92
C GLU A 33 -0.55 -21.41 -0.27
N LEU A 34 -0.98 -20.15 -0.38
CA LEU A 34 -0.31 -19.02 0.26
C LEU A 34 -0.83 -18.75 1.67
N ALA A 35 -2.08 -19.07 1.96
CA ALA A 35 -2.67 -18.88 3.28
C ALA A 35 -1.96 -19.74 4.35
N GLN A 36 -1.55 -20.96 4.00
CA GLN A 36 -0.86 -21.89 4.91
C GLN A 36 0.61 -21.54 5.19
N SER A 37 1.21 -20.65 4.41
CA SER A 37 2.63 -20.27 4.54
C SER A 37 2.82 -18.86 5.10
N ALA A 38 1.83 -18.32 5.81
CA ALA A 38 1.97 -17.03 6.46
C ALA A 38 3.11 -17.08 7.50
N PRO A 39 4.05 -16.12 7.50
CA PRO A 39 5.08 -16.09 8.51
C PRO A 39 4.42 -15.88 9.89
N PRO A 40 4.98 -16.46 10.95
CA PRO A 40 4.50 -16.15 12.30
C PRO A 40 4.63 -14.65 12.53
N VAL A 41 3.65 -14.07 13.19
CA VAL A 41 3.76 -12.72 13.74
C VAL A 41 4.95 -12.73 14.67
N VAL A 42 5.92 -11.85 14.45
CA VAL A 42 7.05 -11.72 15.37
C VAL A 42 6.48 -11.17 16.67
N ALA A 43 6.50 -11.99 17.72
CA ALA A 43 6.12 -11.52 19.04
C ALA A 43 7.13 -10.43 19.46
N ALA A 44 6.71 -9.17 19.33
CA ALA A 44 7.43 -8.06 19.94
C ALA A 44 7.19 -8.11 21.45
N ASP A 45 8.10 -7.51 22.21
CA ASP A 45 7.87 -7.27 23.63
C ASP A 45 6.73 -6.26 23.78
N ASP A 46 5.50 -6.75 24.00
CA ASP A 46 4.28 -5.95 24.14
C ASP A 46 4.31 -5.01 25.36
N SER A 47 5.42 -5.00 26.10
CA SER A 47 5.59 -4.19 27.31
C SER A 47 5.68 -2.69 27.04
N ILE A 48 5.96 -2.27 25.80
CA ILE A 48 6.16 -0.86 25.45
C ILE A 48 5.32 -0.48 24.24
N GLY A 49 4.17 0.19 24.48
CA GLY A 49 3.32 0.75 23.45
C GLY A 49 2.16 -0.15 23.01
N THR A 50 1.61 0.16 21.86
CA THR A 50 0.47 -0.58 21.30
C THR A 50 0.86 -2.03 21.00
N PRO A 51 0.08 -3.04 21.45
CA PRO A 51 0.28 -4.44 21.11
C PRO A 51 0.40 -4.66 19.60
N MET A 52 1.21 -5.65 19.19
CA MET A 52 1.51 -5.86 17.75
C MET A 52 0.25 -6.08 16.92
N GLU A 53 -0.73 -6.82 17.42
CA GLU A 53 -2.00 -7.11 16.74
C GLU A 53 -2.93 -5.89 16.58
N GLU A 54 -2.73 -4.85 17.39
CA GLU A 54 -3.53 -3.61 17.35
C GLU A 54 -2.89 -2.51 16.49
N ARG A 55 -1.65 -2.74 16.04
CA ARG A 55 -0.95 -1.79 15.16
C ARG A 55 -1.51 -1.85 13.75
N VAL A 56 -1.46 -0.72 13.05
CA VAL A 56 -1.90 -0.64 11.65
C VAL A 56 -0.80 0.00 10.81
N ALA A 57 -0.36 -0.71 9.77
CA ALA A 57 0.52 -0.15 8.78
C ALA A 57 -0.25 0.29 7.55
N THR A 58 0.05 1.47 7.03
CA THR A 58 -0.35 1.87 5.68
C THR A 58 0.82 1.66 4.74
N LEU A 59 0.64 0.78 3.77
CA LEU A 59 1.61 0.48 2.73
C LEU A 59 1.13 1.05 1.39
N GLY A 60 2.04 1.63 0.61
CA GLY A 60 1.77 1.95 -0.78
C GLY A 60 2.12 0.78 -1.68
N LEU A 61 1.28 0.44 -2.64
CA LEU A 61 1.54 -0.51 -3.72
C LEU A 61 1.40 0.18 -5.06
N LEU A 62 2.46 0.19 -5.87
CA LEU A 62 2.47 0.74 -7.23
C LEU A 62 2.59 -0.37 -8.27
N ASN A 63 1.74 -0.33 -9.28
CA ASN A 63 1.94 -1.06 -10.51
C ASN A 63 2.59 -0.13 -11.55
N LYS A 64 3.87 -0.31 -11.80
CA LYS A 64 4.70 0.52 -12.71
C LYS A 64 4.25 0.45 -14.19
N ARG A 65 3.49 -0.58 -14.60
CA ARG A 65 3.01 -0.74 -15.98
C ARG A 65 1.88 0.23 -16.34
N ASN A 66 0.98 0.47 -15.42
CA ASN A 66 -0.18 1.34 -15.62
C ASN A 66 -0.15 2.60 -14.75
N ASN A 67 0.90 2.76 -13.94
CA ASN A 67 1.11 3.86 -13.01
C ASN A 67 -0.04 4.03 -12.00
N ILE A 68 -0.70 2.92 -11.64
CA ILE A 68 -1.74 2.92 -10.61
C ILE A 68 -1.10 2.58 -9.27
N SER A 69 -1.28 3.45 -8.30
CA SER A 69 -0.93 3.22 -6.90
C SER A 69 -2.18 3.12 -6.04
N GLN A 70 -2.09 2.35 -4.97
CA GLN A 70 -3.13 2.23 -3.95
C GLN A 70 -2.53 2.04 -2.59
N ASP A 71 -3.29 2.41 -1.56
CA ASP A 71 -2.90 2.25 -0.18
C ASP A 71 -3.53 0.95 0.37
N LEU A 72 -2.74 0.22 1.13
CA LEU A 72 -3.14 -1.00 1.82
C LEU A 72 -3.02 -0.75 3.32
N GLU A 73 -4.15 -0.66 4.00
CA GLU A 73 -4.20 -0.65 5.45
C GLU A 73 -4.23 -2.10 5.96
N MET A 74 -3.26 -2.46 6.78
CA MET A 74 -3.03 -3.83 7.21
C MET A 74 -2.59 -3.88 8.67
N SER A 75 -3.08 -4.89 9.40
CA SER A 75 -2.53 -5.24 10.71
C SER A 75 -1.51 -6.37 10.58
N PRO A 76 -0.51 -6.47 11.51
CA PRO A 76 0.40 -7.60 11.55
C PRO A 76 -0.34 -8.95 11.55
N GLY A 77 0.10 -9.85 10.66
CA GLY A 77 -0.58 -11.10 10.36
C GLY A 77 -1.48 -11.05 9.11
N ASP A 78 -1.84 -9.87 8.63
CA ASP A 78 -2.68 -9.72 7.45
C ASP A 78 -1.94 -10.06 6.16
N SER A 79 -2.74 -10.49 5.19
CA SER A 79 -2.34 -10.68 3.79
C SER A 79 -3.37 -10.03 2.88
N ARG A 80 -2.90 -9.22 1.92
CA ARG A 80 -3.75 -8.55 0.93
C ARG A 80 -3.32 -8.94 -0.47
N ARG A 81 -4.27 -9.34 -1.29
CA ARG A 81 -4.05 -9.64 -2.70
C ARG A 81 -4.61 -8.55 -3.59
N VAL A 82 -3.77 -8.08 -4.50
CA VAL A 82 -4.14 -7.11 -5.54
C VAL A 82 -3.71 -7.66 -6.89
N GLY A 83 -4.63 -8.26 -7.61
CA GLY A 83 -4.35 -8.92 -8.89
C GLY A 83 -3.31 -10.02 -8.76
N ASN A 84 -2.12 -9.79 -9.31
CA ASN A 84 -1.01 -10.76 -9.32
C ASN A 84 0.03 -10.50 -8.21
N VAL A 85 -0.30 -9.70 -7.21
CA VAL A 85 0.56 -9.42 -6.05
C VAL A 85 -0.15 -9.81 -4.78
N VAL A 86 0.58 -10.45 -3.86
CA VAL A 86 0.18 -10.62 -2.47
C VAL A 86 1.20 -9.90 -1.60
N VAL A 87 0.73 -9.00 -0.75
CA VAL A 87 1.51 -8.34 0.28
C VAL A 87 1.11 -8.92 1.63
N ARG A 88 2.08 -9.30 2.44
CA ARG A 88 1.90 -9.81 3.81
C ARG A 88 2.61 -8.89 4.78
N LEU A 89 1.95 -8.51 5.84
CA LEU A 89 2.51 -7.74 6.93
C LEU A 89 2.77 -8.65 8.13
N SER A 90 4.00 -8.67 8.64
CA SER A 90 4.36 -9.47 9.82
C SER A 90 4.56 -8.61 11.06
N ALA A 91 5.04 -7.38 10.88
CA ALA A 91 5.29 -6.44 11.97
C ALA A 91 5.27 -5.01 11.45
N CYS A 92 4.98 -4.07 12.34
CA CYS A 92 5.09 -2.65 12.10
C CYS A 92 5.60 -1.99 13.37
N GLU A 93 6.60 -1.12 13.23
CA GLU A 93 7.29 -0.47 14.34
C GLU A 93 7.52 1.02 14.04
N LYS A 94 7.51 1.80 15.09
CA LYS A 94 7.84 3.22 15.08
C LYS A 94 8.85 3.51 16.19
N THR A 95 9.82 4.35 15.90
CA THR A 95 10.79 4.83 16.90
C THR A 95 10.06 5.60 18.00
N ALA A 96 10.43 5.35 19.25
CA ALA A 96 9.82 6.02 20.39
C ALA A 96 10.10 7.54 20.37
N PRO A 97 9.20 8.40 20.90
CA PRO A 97 9.35 9.85 20.88
C PRO A 97 10.61 10.40 21.57
N TRP A 98 11.18 9.62 22.50
CA TRP A 98 12.41 9.97 23.23
C TRP A 98 13.68 9.47 22.55
N GLU A 99 13.58 8.76 21.44
CA GLU A 99 14.72 8.28 20.66
C GLU A 99 15.12 9.32 19.59
N ASN A 100 16.42 9.33 19.28
CA ASN A 100 16.93 10.15 18.17
C ASN A 100 16.67 9.44 16.84
N ALA A 101 16.49 10.24 15.78
CA ALA A 101 16.23 9.77 14.42
C ALA A 101 14.90 9.00 14.29
N PRO A 102 13.78 9.72 14.20
CA PRO A 102 12.45 9.10 14.05
C PRO A 102 12.39 8.26 12.77
N GLU A 103 11.94 7.01 12.91
CA GLU A 103 11.74 6.09 11.81
C GLU A 103 10.42 5.33 11.99
N GLU A 104 9.80 4.97 10.89
CA GLU A 104 8.66 4.05 10.86
C GLU A 104 9.01 2.92 9.89
N GLY A 105 8.80 1.70 10.31
CA GLY A 105 9.13 0.53 9.50
C GLY A 105 8.06 -0.53 9.53
N ALA A 106 8.03 -1.35 8.48
CA ALA A 106 7.17 -2.53 8.42
C ALA A 106 7.95 -3.72 7.86
N PHE A 107 7.80 -4.89 8.50
CA PHE A 107 8.31 -6.13 7.95
C PHE A 107 7.27 -6.74 7.02
N VAL A 108 7.60 -6.77 5.73
CA VAL A 108 6.69 -7.25 4.70
C VAL A 108 7.28 -8.38 3.89
N GLN A 109 6.40 -9.22 3.36
CA GLN A 109 6.71 -10.14 2.28
C GLN A 109 5.86 -9.79 1.07
N VAL A 110 6.50 -9.75 -0.09
CA VAL A 110 5.84 -9.51 -1.37
C VAL A 110 5.98 -10.75 -2.23
N LEU A 111 4.84 -11.28 -2.65
CA LEU A 111 4.77 -12.42 -3.58
C LEU A 111 4.11 -11.94 -4.87
N VAL A 112 4.66 -12.35 -5.99
CA VAL A 112 4.13 -12.01 -7.31
C VAL A 112 3.86 -13.29 -8.09
N GLN A 113 2.73 -13.32 -8.78
CA GLN A 113 2.39 -14.41 -9.68
C GLN A 113 3.04 -14.13 -11.04
N GLU A 114 4.05 -14.90 -11.38
CA GLU A 114 4.84 -14.72 -12.59
C GLU A 114 5.26 -16.05 -13.23
N ARG A 115 5.68 -16.00 -14.48
CA ARG A 115 6.26 -17.14 -15.19
C ARG A 115 7.78 -17.09 -15.07
N ALA A 116 8.39 -18.23 -14.77
CA ALA A 116 9.86 -18.34 -14.76
C ALA A 116 10.45 -18.14 -16.17
N ASN A 117 9.72 -18.57 -17.20
CA ASN A 117 10.05 -18.37 -18.62
C ASN A 117 8.77 -18.41 -19.48
N ALA A 118 8.87 -18.14 -20.78
CA ALA A 118 7.71 -18.04 -21.67
C ALA A 118 6.86 -19.34 -21.77
N ASN A 119 7.41 -20.49 -21.43
CA ASN A 119 6.76 -21.81 -21.54
C ASN A 119 6.36 -22.39 -20.17
N SER A 120 6.66 -21.73 -19.06
CA SER A 120 6.28 -22.17 -17.71
C SER A 120 4.89 -21.69 -17.34
N ASP A 121 4.27 -22.38 -16.40
CA ASP A 121 3.03 -21.94 -15.78
C ASP A 121 3.25 -20.71 -14.90
N LEU A 122 2.14 -20.06 -14.53
CA LEU A 122 2.14 -18.97 -13.55
C LEU A 122 2.30 -19.55 -12.14
N GLU A 123 3.31 -19.11 -11.43
CA GLU A 123 3.61 -19.53 -10.06
C GLU A 123 3.78 -18.32 -9.14
N TRP A 124 3.42 -18.48 -7.87
CA TRP A 124 3.67 -17.48 -6.86
C TRP A 124 5.12 -17.53 -6.42
N ARG A 125 5.83 -16.41 -6.59
CA ARG A 125 7.23 -16.27 -6.19
C ARG A 125 7.38 -15.14 -5.20
N ARG A 126 8.05 -15.43 -4.08
CA ARG A 126 8.40 -14.38 -3.11
C ARG A 126 9.56 -13.57 -3.66
N VAL A 127 9.27 -12.31 -4.02
CA VAL A 127 10.23 -11.37 -4.62
C VAL A 127 10.89 -10.47 -3.58
N PHE A 128 10.28 -10.36 -2.39
CA PHE A 128 10.83 -9.58 -1.29
C PHE A 128 10.43 -10.18 0.07
N SER A 129 11.32 -10.06 1.05
CA SER A 129 11.04 -10.37 2.47
C SER A 129 12.02 -9.58 3.34
N GLY A 130 11.53 -8.59 4.08
CA GLY A 130 12.37 -7.74 4.92
C GLY A 130 11.66 -6.52 5.45
N TRP A 131 12.42 -5.69 6.15
CA TRP A 131 11.96 -4.40 6.65
C TRP A 131 12.01 -3.36 5.54
N LEU A 132 10.92 -2.62 5.38
CA LEU A 132 10.85 -1.38 4.61
C LEU A 132 10.77 -0.21 5.59
N PHE A 133 11.36 0.92 5.24
CA PHE A 133 11.47 2.09 6.09
C PHE A 133 10.88 3.33 5.41
N LYS A 134 10.10 4.10 6.16
CA LYS A 134 9.42 5.31 5.66
C LYS A 134 10.41 6.45 5.41
N ASN A 135 11.25 6.77 6.41
CA ASN A 135 12.17 7.91 6.36
C ASN A 135 13.50 7.56 5.70
N SER A 136 13.81 6.26 5.60
CA SER A 136 15.02 5.73 4.98
C SER A 136 14.71 4.68 3.91
N PRO A 137 13.89 5.02 2.88
CA PRO A 137 13.37 4.03 1.93
C PRO A 137 14.43 3.36 1.07
N SER A 138 15.61 3.97 0.94
CA SER A 138 16.72 3.42 0.18
C SER A 138 17.51 2.32 0.90
N LEU A 139 17.27 2.07 2.20
CA LEU A 139 17.94 0.99 2.92
C LEU A 139 17.48 -0.38 2.45
N ASN A 140 16.21 -0.50 2.10
CA ASN A 140 15.62 -1.71 1.52
C ASN A 140 14.54 -1.34 0.52
N VAL A 141 14.56 -1.97 -0.65
CA VAL A 141 13.60 -1.72 -1.72
C VAL A 141 13.08 -3.03 -2.30
N VAL A 142 11.86 -3.01 -2.79
CA VAL A 142 11.30 -4.14 -3.54
C VAL A 142 11.84 -4.07 -4.96
N GLU A 143 12.85 -4.90 -5.26
CA GLU A 143 13.45 -4.97 -6.60
C GLU A 143 12.59 -5.83 -7.53
N HIS A 144 11.51 -5.24 -8.08
CA HIS A 144 10.66 -5.93 -9.05
C HIS A 144 10.35 -5.00 -10.24
N PRO A 145 10.40 -5.49 -11.49
CA PRO A 145 10.24 -4.64 -12.69
C PRO A 145 8.86 -4.02 -12.83
N ILE A 146 7.83 -4.63 -12.22
CA ILE A 146 6.43 -4.21 -12.39
C ILE A 146 5.86 -3.58 -11.14
N TYR A 147 6.23 -4.09 -9.96
CA TYR A 147 5.61 -3.68 -8.70
C TYR A 147 6.61 -3.01 -7.78
N ASP A 148 6.10 -2.09 -6.99
CA ASP A 148 6.83 -1.45 -5.90
C ASP A 148 5.95 -1.40 -4.65
N VAL A 149 6.57 -1.55 -3.47
CA VAL A 149 5.89 -1.47 -2.17
C VAL A 149 6.74 -0.64 -1.24
N TRP A 150 6.10 0.29 -0.52
CA TRP A 150 6.78 1.14 0.47
C TRP A 150 5.90 1.39 1.68
N VAL A 151 6.51 1.81 2.78
CA VAL A 151 5.82 2.20 4.02
C VAL A 151 5.38 3.64 3.95
N LYS A 152 4.14 3.93 4.30
CA LYS A 152 3.58 5.27 4.46
C LYS A 152 3.45 5.67 5.92
N SER A 153 2.94 4.75 6.75
CA SER A 153 2.84 4.93 8.21
C SER A 153 2.82 3.61 8.94
N CYS A 154 3.15 3.68 10.23
CA CYS A 154 2.87 2.66 11.23
C CYS A 154 2.14 3.31 12.40
N ASP A 155 0.85 3.04 12.52
CA ASP A 155 0.01 3.60 13.57
C ASP A 155 0.12 2.74 14.83
N MET A 156 0.84 3.29 15.78
CA MET A 156 1.05 2.78 17.14
C MET A 156 1.32 3.95 18.07
N SER A 157 1.10 3.77 19.36
CA SER A 157 1.34 4.76 20.40
C SER A 157 2.24 4.21 21.49
N PHE A 158 2.93 5.10 22.19
CA PHE A 158 3.75 4.78 23.36
C PHE A 158 3.07 5.28 24.64
N PRO A 159 3.41 4.71 25.82
CA PRO A 159 2.90 5.19 27.09
C PRO A 159 3.28 6.66 27.29
N GLY A 160 2.27 7.51 27.54
CA GLY A 160 2.44 8.96 27.75
C GLY A 160 2.34 9.83 26.48
N GLU A 161 2.12 9.24 25.31
CA GLU A 161 1.65 10.00 24.15
C GLU A 161 0.19 10.38 24.31
N GLU A 162 -0.12 11.68 24.36
CA GLU A 162 -1.50 12.15 24.29
C GLU A 162 -2.08 11.87 22.91
N SER A 163 -3.18 11.11 22.86
CA SER A 163 -3.90 10.88 21.60
C SER A 163 -4.36 12.21 21.00
N PRO A 164 -4.11 12.48 19.71
CA PRO A 164 -4.49 13.75 19.07
C PRO A 164 -6.00 13.99 18.92
N LEU A 165 -6.85 13.20 19.56
CA LEU A 165 -8.31 13.24 19.45
C LEU A 165 -9.02 13.94 20.60
N SER A 166 -8.36 14.76 21.43
CA SER A 166 -8.99 15.47 22.55
C SER A 166 -9.19 16.97 22.35
N GLU A 167 -9.16 17.49 21.12
CA GLU A 167 -9.66 18.84 20.84
C GLU A 167 -10.97 18.78 20.06
N SER A 168 -12.06 18.82 20.81
CA SER A 168 -13.43 19.09 20.33
C SER A 168 -13.87 20.50 20.73
#